data_3ed02c6723d22f434a8151f1164e8947
#
_entry.id   3ed02c6723d22f434a8151f1164e8947
#
_cell.length_a   1.000
_cell.length_b   1.000
_cell.length_c   1.000
_cell.angle_alpha   90.00
_cell.angle_beta   90.00
_cell.angle_gamma   90.00
#
_symmetry.space_group_name_H-M   'P 1'
#
loop_
_entity.id
_entity.type
_entity.pdbx_description
1 polymer ?
#
loop_
_entity_poly.entity_id
_entity_poly.type
_entity_poly.pdbx_seq_one_letter_code
_entity_poly.pdbx_strand_id
1 'polypeptide(L)'
;RMLIAAGEDIGLADPNAIVIVESCAAAFDRIGLPEGIFPLAQATLYLASTEKSNSVKAIFKAVQKVKDSQKQNVPSHLKDTNRDKEAFGDGIGYRYPHSFSKNWVPQQYLPDSLLNEIFWEPTEHGWEGQRRSLLNERRSEQLASLVEVEQQNPLTITSGKIDNDLDKWLSRQVLQ
;
A
#
# COMPACT_ATOMS: atom_id res chain seq x y z
N ARG A 1 -16.66 -14.30 12.92
CA ARG A 1 -16.08 -14.84 11.68
C ARG A 1 -16.36 -13.99 10.45
N MET A 2 -17.56 -13.43 10.31
CA MET A 2 -17.89 -12.55 9.15
C MET A 2 -16.99 -11.31 9.08
N LEU A 3 -16.63 -10.66 10.19
CA LEU A 3 -15.68 -9.55 10.22
C LEU A 3 -14.29 -9.96 9.68
N ILE A 4 -13.83 -11.15 10.05
CA ILE A 4 -12.57 -11.68 9.53
C ILE A 4 -12.68 -11.90 8.02
N ALA A 5 -13.75 -12.54 7.54
CA ALA A 5 -13.96 -12.76 6.10
C ALA A 5 -14.09 -11.44 5.33
N ALA A 6 -14.74 -10.44 5.90
CA ALA A 6 -14.83 -9.10 5.29
C ALA A 6 -13.45 -8.44 5.12
N GLY A 7 -12.55 -8.57 6.10
CA GLY A 7 -11.21 -7.99 6.03
C GLY A 7 -10.20 -8.83 5.24
N GLU A 8 -10.31 -10.17 5.29
CA GLU A 8 -9.33 -11.10 4.73
C GLU A 8 -9.68 -11.55 3.31
N ASP A 9 -10.96 -11.90 3.06
CA ASP A 9 -11.39 -12.52 1.80
C ASP A 9 -12.03 -11.53 0.83
N ILE A 10 -12.77 -10.54 1.35
CA ILE A 10 -13.30 -9.42 0.55
C ILE A 10 -12.22 -8.35 0.41
N GLY A 11 -11.63 -7.91 1.53
CA GLY A 11 -10.52 -6.97 1.58
C GLY A 11 -10.78 -5.70 0.78
N LEU A 12 -9.86 -5.37 -0.10
CA LEU A 12 -9.92 -4.16 -0.93
C LEU A 12 -10.73 -4.33 -2.24
N ALA A 13 -11.29 -5.51 -2.50
CA ALA A 13 -12.30 -5.61 -3.56
C ALA A 13 -13.52 -4.76 -3.21
N ASP A 14 -13.91 -4.76 -1.93
CA ASP A 14 -14.94 -3.85 -1.40
C ASP A 14 -14.60 -3.38 0.02
N PRO A 15 -13.99 -2.20 0.18
CA PRO A 15 -13.63 -1.63 1.48
C PRO A 15 -14.83 -1.39 2.42
N ASN A 16 -16.06 -1.35 1.90
CA ASN A 16 -17.26 -1.17 2.72
C ASN A 16 -17.70 -2.48 3.42
N ALA A 17 -17.22 -3.63 2.97
CA ALA A 17 -17.66 -4.92 3.51
C ALA A 17 -17.49 -5.00 5.02
N ILE A 18 -16.35 -4.58 5.56
CA ILE A 18 -16.10 -4.60 6.99
C ILE A 18 -17.04 -3.65 7.77
N VAL A 19 -17.34 -2.48 7.20
CA VAL A 19 -18.26 -1.48 7.80
C VAL A 19 -19.68 -2.02 7.89
N ILE A 20 -20.14 -2.66 6.81
CA ILE A 20 -21.49 -3.25 6.75
C ILE A 20 -21.62 -4.39 7.74
N VAL A 21 -20.63 -5.27 7.79
CA VAL A 21 -20.66 -6.41 8.74
C VAL A 21 -20.62 -5.93 10.17
N GLU A 22 -19.80 -4.93 10.50
CA GLU A 22 -19.75 -4.32 11.84
C GLU A 22 -21.10 -3.70 12.22
N SER A 23 -21.70 -2.94 11.31
CA SER A 23 -23.03 -2.35 11.53
C SER A 23 -24.11 -3.42 11.77
N CYS A 24 -24.07 -4.52 11.02
CA CYS A 24 -24.97 -5.65 11.20
C CYS A 24 -24.74 -6.36 12.54
N ALA A 25 -23.50 -6.53 12.97
CA ALA A 25 -23.17 -7.11 14.27
C ALA A 25 -23.69 -6.21 15.42
N ALA A 26 -23.45 -4.91 15.34
CA ALA A 26 -23.97 -3.95 16.32
C ALA A 26 -25.51 -3.91 16.37
N ALA A 27 -26.17 -4.08 15.23
CA ALA A 27 -27.63 -4.18 15.16
C ALA A 27 -28.12 -5.47 15.85
N PHE A 28 -27.46 -6.60 15.58
CA PHE A 28 -27.76 -7.87 16.24
C PHE A 28 -27.67 -7.76 17.78
N ASP A 29 -26.58 -7.16 18.27
CA ASP A 29 -26.37 -7.01 19.72
C ASP A 29 -27.43 -6.14 20.40
N ARG A 30 -27.99 -5.16 19.67
CA ARG A 30 -29.04 -4.25 20.20
C ARG A 30 -30.43 -4.86 20.13
N ILE A 31 -30.73 -5.63 19.10
CA ILE A 31 -32.07 -6.17 18.82
C ILE A 31 -32.25 -7.51 19.53
N GLY A 32 -31.24 -8.37 19.45
CA GLY A 32 -31.33 -9.76 19.92
C GLY A 32 -32.21 -10.64 19.05
N LEU A 33 -32.39 -11.90 19.48
CA LEU A 33 -33.28 -12.85 18.80
C LEU A 33 -34.75 -12.66 19.27
N PRO A 34 -35.74 -12.92 18.39
CA PRO A 34 -35.58 -13.52 17.06
C PRO A 34 -35.25 -12.54 15.92
N GLU A 35 -35.54 -11.24 16.03
CA GLU A 35 -35.43 -10.26 14.96
C GLU A 35 -33.98 -9.98 14.53
N GLY A 36 -33.01 -10.21 15.40
CA GLY A 36 -31.58 -10.09 15.10
C GLY A 36 -31.09 -11.01 13.97
N ILE A 37 -31.89 -11.98 13.54
CA ILE A 37 -31.59 -12.83 12.38
C ILE A 37 -31.50 -12.00 11.08
N PHE A 38 -32.25 -10.89 10.95
CA PHE A 38 -32.26 -10.07 9.76
C PHE A 38 -30.91 -9.40 9.46
N PRO A 39 -30.27 -8.66 10.41
CA PRO A 39 -28.93 -8.11 10.17
C PRO A 39 -27.88 -9.22 9.92
N LEU A 40 -27.98 -10.38 10.56
CA LEU A 40 -27.08 -11.51 10.26
C LEU A 40 -27.25 -12.02 8.83
N ALA A 41 -28.50 -12.16 8.37
CA ALA A 41 -28.81 -12.56 7.00
C ALA A 41 -28.31 -11.52 5.99
N GLN A 42 -28.50 -10.23 6.29
CA GLN A 42 -28.01 -9.13 5.44
C GLN A 42 -26.49 -9.19 5.30
N ALA A 43 -25.73 -9.31 6.39
CA ALA A 43 -24.29 -9.44 6.37
C ALA A 43 -23.82 -10.65 5.56
N THR A 44 -24.49 -11.79 5.75
CA THR A 44 -24.17 -13.04 5.04
C THR A 44 -24.40 -12.90 3.52
N LEU A 45 -25.54 -12.37 3.11
CA LEU A 45 -25.86 -12.17 1.68
C LEU A 45 -24.94 -11.16 1.04
N TYR A 46 -24.60 -10.07 1.75
CA TYR A 46 -23.66 -9.08 1.28
C TYR A 46 -22.28 -9.70 0.98
N LEU A 47 -21.69 -10.38 1.97
CA LEU A 47 -20.39 -11.02 1.79
C LEU A 47 -20.41 -12.11 0.71
N ALA A 48 -21.49 -12.85 0.59
CA ALA A 48 -21.62 -13.90 -0.41
C ALA A 48 -21.68 -13.38 -1.83
N SER A 49 -22.26 -12.18 -2.04
CA SER A 49 -22.46 -11.57 -3.35
C SER A 49 -21.37 -10.58 -3.78
N THR A 50 -20.50 -10.18 -2.86
CA THR A 50 -19.43 -9.20 -3.11
C THR A 50 -18.22 -9.86 -3.78
N GLU A 51 -17.54 -9.12 -4.66
CA GLU A 51 -16.24 -9.53 -5.20
C GLU A 51 -15.21 -9.77 -4.09
N LYS A 52 -14.21 -10.58 -4.39
CA LYS A 52 -13.23 -11.04 -3.39
C LYS A 52 -11.81 -10.69 -3.79
N SER A 53 -11.03 -10.25 -2.80
CA SER A 53 -9.59 -10.08 -2.92
C SER A 53 -8.90 -10.32 -1.59
N ASN A 54 -7.89 -11.16 -1.62
CA ASN A 54 -7.03 -11.39 -0.46
C ASN A 54 -5.71 -10.60 -0.52
N SER A 55 -5.65 -9.54 -1.32
CA SER A 55 -4.44 -8.73 -1.53
C SER A 55 -3.90 -8.13 -0.23
N VAL A 56 -4.77 -7.91 0.77
CA VAL A 56 -4.39 -7.43 2.12
C VAL A 56 -3.43 -8.38 2.85
N LYS A 57 -3.36 -9.65 2.47
CA LYS A 57 -2.38 -10.62 3.01
C LYS A 57 -0.93 -10.23 2.71
N ALA A 58 -0.70 -9.31 1.79
CA ALA A 58 0.60 -8.70 1.54
C ALA A 58 1.28 -8.15 2.81
N ILE A 59 0.50 -7.81 3.85
CA ILE A 59 1.03 -7.36 5.14
C ILE A 59 1.99 -8.38 5.77
N PHE A 60 1.71 -9.68 5.65
CA PHE A 60 2.57 -10.70 6.24
C PHE A 60 3.96 -10.72 5.59
N LYS A 61 4.01 -10.62 4.25
CA LYS A 61 5.26 -10.50 3.50
C LYS A 61 6.00 -9.21 3.87
N ALA A 62 5.28 -8.08 3.97
CA ALA A 62 5.85 -6.80 4.34
C ALA A 62 6.47 -6.84 5.74
N VAL A 63 5.74 -7.35 6.73
CA VAL A 63 6.24 -7.49 8.11
C VAL A 63 7.46 -8.39 8.17
N GLN A 64 7.46 -9.53 7.45
CA GLN A 64 8.61 -10.42 7.41
C GLN A 64 9.83 -9.73 6.79
N LYS A 65 9.65 -9.04 5.65
CA LYS A 65 10.73 -8.31 4.99
C LYS A 65 11.35 -7.23 5.88
N VAL A 66 10.50 -6.50 6.62
CA VAL A 66 10.96 -5.48 7.58
C VAL A 66 11.75 -6.12 8.73
N LYS A 67 11.29 -7.28 9.25
CA LYS A 67 12.02 -8.01 10.31
C LYS A 67 13.38 -8.54 9.85
N ASP A 68 13.47 -9.00 8.62
CA ASP A 68 14.69 -9.58 8.04
C ASP A 68 15.69 -8.52 7.59
N SER A 69 15.25 -7.26 7.44
CA SER A 69 16.10 -6.16 7.04
C SER A 69 16.87 -5.61 8.24
N GLN A 70 18.11 -5.14 7.99
CA GLN A 70 18.91 -4.47 8.99
C GLN A 70 18.27 -3.15 9.44
N LYS A 71 18.81 -2.52 10.48
CA LYS A 71 18.33 -1.25 11.04
C LYS A 71 18.02 -0.25 9.93
N GLN A 72 16.75 0.16 9.85
CA GLN A 72 16.24 1.04 8.82
C GLN A 72 16.17 2.46 9.35
N ASN A 73 16.73 3.39 8.60
CA ASN A 73 16.59 4.82 8.88
C ASN A 73 15.51 5.41 7.99
N VAL A 74 14.65 6.22 8.56
CA VAL A 74 13.72 7.05 7.79
C VAL A 74 14.55 7.98 6.90
N PRO A 75 14.22 8.12 5.60
CA PRO A 75 14.88 9.09 4.72
C PRO A 75 14.92 10.48 5.35
N SER A 76 16.08 11.17 5.26
CA SER A 76 16.29 12.45 5.97
C SER A 76 15.27 13.54 5.60
N HIS A 77 14.84 13.60 4.33
CA HIS A 77 13.82 14.57 3.88
C HIS A 77 12.42 14.31 4.48
N LEU A 78 12.13 13.11 5.01
CA LEU A 78 10.86 12.79 5.68
C LEU A 78 10.89 13.02 7.20
N LYS A 79 12.05 13.33 7.76
CA LYS A 79 12.16 13.65 9.18
C LYS A 79 11.67 15.07 9.46
N ASP A 80 11.21 15.30 10.70
CA ASP A 80 10.59 16.57 11.07
C ASP A 80 11.60 17.73 11.05
N THR A 81 11.37 18.68 10.14
CA THR A 81 12.16 19.92 10.03
C THR A 81 11.99 20.87 11.21
N ASN A 82 10.92 20.75 11.98
CA ASN A 82 10.63 21.70 13.06
C ASN A 82 11.40 21.39 14.35
N ARG A 83 11.85 20.14 14.50
CA ARG A 83 12.51 19.66 15.71
C ARG A 83 14.03 19.80 15.67
N ASP A 84 14.64 19.72 14.46
CA ASP A 84 16.11 19.62 14.31
C ASP A 84 16.68 20.52 13.20
N LYS A 85 16.05 21.67 12.92
CA LYS A 85 16.42 22.56 11.80
C LYS A 85 17.89 22.97 11.75
N GLU A 86 18.59 22.98 12.86
CA GLU A 86 19.95 23.54 12.98
C GLU A 86 21.08 22.50 13.02
N ALA A 87 20.79 21.22 13.27
CA ALA A 87 21.84 20.27 13.60
C ALA A 87 22.19 19.23 12.52
N PHE A 88 21.23 18.75 11.67
CA PHE A 88 21.47 17.56 10.83
C PHE A 88 20.96 17.63 9.39
N GLY A 89 20.38 18.75 8.91
CA GLY A 89 19.85 18.85 7.56
C GLY A 89 18.60 17.99 7.30
N ASP A 90 17.88 17.57 8.36
CA ASP A 90 16.66 16.81 8.26
C ASP A 90 15.54 17.65 7.57
N GLY A 91 14.73 17.01 6.74
CA GLY A 91 13.64 17.62 6.00
C GLY A 91 14.04 18.45 4.76
N ILE A 92 15.33 18.60 4.49
CA ILE A 92 15.81 19.27 3.26
C ILE A 92 15.46 18.38 2.07
N GLY A 93 14.81 18.99 1.05
CA GLY A 93 14.41 18.28 -0.16
C GLY A 93 13.03 17.62 -0.11
N TYR A 94 12.28 17.75 1.01
CA TYR A 94 10.90 17.28 1.05
C TYR A 94 10.03 18.00 0.03
N ARG A 95 9.38 17.24 -0.81
CA ARG A 95 8.44 17.73 -1.83
C ARG A 95 7.02 17.59 -1.30
N TYR A 96 6.37 18.73 -0.99
CA TYR A 96 5.02 18.73 -0.42
C TYR A 96 3.99 18.35 -1.50
N PRO A 97 3.27 17.21 -1.37
CA PRO A 97 2.40 16.71 -2.45
C PRO A 97 1.32 17.68 -2.90
N HIS A 98 0.74 18.49 -1.99
CA HIS A 98 -0.30 19.46 -2.34
C HIS A 98 0.19 20.65 -3.17
N SER A 99 1.50 20.84 -3.32
CA SER A 99 2.09 21.83 -4.24
C SER A 99 2.22 21.31 -5.69
N PHE A 100 1.84 20.06 -5.92
CA PHE A 100 1.94 19.40 -7.24
C PHE A 100 0.56 19.04 -7.78
N SER A 101 0.47 18.89 -9.12
CA SER A 101 -0.74 18.46 -9.78
C SER A 101 -1.21 17.10 -9.23
N LYS A 102 -2.50 16.89 -9.15
CA LYS A 102 -3.12 15.68 -8.57
C LYS A 102 -2.76 15.42 -7.09
N ASN A 103 -2.19 16.42 -6.36
CA ASN A 103 -1.74 16.30 -4.97
C ASN A 103 -0.84 15.07 -4.75
N TRP A 104 0.04 14.82 -5.71
CA TRP A 104 0.95 13.67 -5.69
C TRP A 104 2.29 14.06 -6.33
N VAL A 105 3.38 13.51 -5.82
CA VAL A 105 4.74 13.72 -6.30
C VAL A 105 5.58 12.48 -6.09
N PRO A 106 6.36 12.05 -7.09
CA PRO A 106 7.31 10.96 -6.90
C PRO A 106 8.45 11.43 -5.99
N GLN A 107 8.61 10.76 -4.85
CA GLN A 107 9.76 10.92 -3.95
C GLN A 107 9.95 9.64 -3.14
N GLN A 108 11.14 9.46 -2.59
CA GLN A 108 11.46 8.30 -1.77
C GLN A 108 10.69 8.35 -0.45
N TYR A 109 9.95 7.28 -0.14
CA TYR A 109 9.26 7.10 1.13
C TYR A 109 9.84 5.94 1.96
N LEU A 110 10.44 4.96 1.30
CA LEU A 110 11.04 3.82 1.95
C LEU A 110 12.52 4.05 2.28
N PRO A 111 13.04 3.42 3.33
CA PRO A 111 14.49 3.34 3.56
C PRO A 111 15.23 2.78 2.35
N ASP A 112 16.50 3.14 2.19
CA ASP A 112 17.33 2.71 1.05
C ASP A 112 17.37 1.19 0.87
N SER A 113 17.37 0.44 1.97
CA SER A 113 17.34 -1.03 1.95
C SER A 113 16.05 -1.65 1.41
N LEU A 114 14.99 -0.86 1.25
CA LEU A 114 13.65 -1.30 0.82
C LEU A 114 13.15 -0.55 -0.42
N LEU A 115 14.00 0.25 -1.07
CA LEU A 115 13.63 1.14 -2.17
C LEU A 115 12.87 0.45 -3.31
N ASN A 116 13.29 -0.76 -3.68
CA ASN A 116 12.74 -1.53 -4.79
C ASN A 116 11.64 -2.52 -4.36
N GLU A 117 11.22 -2.50 -3.09
CA GLU A 117 10.21 -3.43 -2.63
C GLU A 117 8.79 -2.97 -2.99
N ILE A 118 8.06 -3.90 -3.58
CA ILE A 118 6.61 -3.76 -3.79
C ILE A 118 5.92 -4.65 -2.75
N PHE A 119 5.31 -4.02 -1.76
CA PHE A 119 4.66 -4.73 -0.67
C PHE A 119 3.24 -5.16 -1.01
N TRP A 120 2.52 -4.36 -1.79
CA TRP A 120 1.14 -4.65 -2.15
C TRP A 120 0.89 -4.42 -3.64
N GLU A 121 0.23 -5.37 -4.28
CA GLU A 121 -0.23 -5.28 -5.66
C GLU A 121 -1.75 -5.41 -5.71
N PRO A 122 -2.48 -4.46 -6.33
CA PRO A 122 -3.92 -4.54 -6.45
C PRO A 122 -4.31 -5.67 -7.41
N THR A 123 -5.38 -6.39 -7.07
CA THR A 123 -6.01 -7.34 -8.00
C THR A 123 -6.85 -6.59 -9.05
N GLU A 124 -7.51 -7.33 -9.93
CA GLU A 124 -8.41 -6.77 -10.95
C GLU A 124 -9.83 -6.52 -10.42
N HIS A 125 -10.11 -6.92 -9.17
CA HIS A 125 -11.44 -6.99 -8.61
C HIS A 125 -11.83 -5.71 -7.87
N GLY A 126 -13.07 -5.29 -8.07
CA GLY A 126 -13.77 -4.26 -7.32
C GLY A 126 -13.03 -2.92 -7.20
N TRP A 127 -12.98 -2.38 -5.99
CA TRP A 127 -12.41 -1.06 -5.70
C TRP A 127 -10.92 -0.96 -6.03
N GLU A 128 -10.13 -1.97 -5.70
CA GLU A 128 -8.69 -1.94 -5.99
C GLU A 128 -8.39 -2.12 -7.47
N GLY A 129 -9.19 -2.92 -8.19
CA GLY A 129 -9.09 -3.09 -9.63
C GLY A 129 -9.28 -1.79 -10.39
N GLN A 130 -10.27 -0.98 -9.99
CA GLN A 130 -10.52 0.35 -10.57
C GLN A 130 -9.32 1.32 -10.41
N ARG A 131 -8.46 1.09 -9.43
CA ARG A 131 -7.31 1.94 -9.13
C ARG A 131 -5.98 1.39 -9.64
N ARG A 132 -5.98 0.18 -10.17
CA ARG A 132 -4.77 -0.53 -10.62
C ARG A 132 -3.95 0.29 -11.62
N SER A 133 -4.61 0.88 -12.63
CA SER A 133 -3.93 1.70 -13.64
C SER A 133 -3.24 2.91 -13.02
N LEU A 134 -3.95 3.67 -12.17
CA LEU A 134 -3.38 4.83 -11.47
C LEU A 134 -2.20 4.45 -10.57
N LEU A 135 -2.30 3.32 -9.87
CA LEU A 135 -1.25 2.86 -8.98
C LEU A 135 -0.01 2.42 -9.75
N ASN A 136 -0.20 1.77 -10.89
CA ASN A 136 0.91 1.38 -11.77
C ASN A 136 1.60 2.60 -12.40
N GLU A 137 0.82 3.60 -12.86
CA GLU A 137 1.37 4.88 -13.34
C GLU A 137 2.24 5.53 -12.26
N ARG A 138 1.73 5.70 -11.05
CA ARG A 138 2.46 6.30 -9.93
C ARG A 138 3.73 5.52 -9.55
N ARG A 139 3.68 4.20 -9.60
CA ARG A 139 4.87 3.36 -9.36
C ARG A 139 5.94 3.57 -10.41
N SER A 140 5.53 3.61 -11.68
CA SER A 140 6.45 3.86 -12.79
C SER A 140 7.13 5.22 -12.67
N GLU A 141 6.37 6.27 -12.34
CA GLU A 141 6.91 7.62 -12.13
C GLU A 141 7.86 7.66 -10.90
N GLN A 142 7.52 6.95 -9.84
CA GLN A 142 8.38 6.87 -8.65
C GLN A 142 9.69 6.16 -8.93
N LEU A 143 9.66 5.02 -9.62
CA LEU A 143 10.87 4.29 -10.01
C LEU A 143 11.75 5.12 -10.96
N ALA A 144 11.15 5.81 -11.94
CA ALA A 144 11.88 6.69 -12.84
C ALA A 144 12.61 7.82 -12.08
N SER A 145 11.95 8.43 -11.09
CA SER A 145 12.56 9.49 -10.28
C SER A 145 13.75 9.01 -9.44
N LEU A 146 13.74 7.75 -9.00
CA LEU A 146 14.85 7.15 -8.24
C LEU A 146 16.06 6.92 -9.16
N VAL A 147 15.84 6.45 -10.38
CA VAL A 147 16.92 6.25 -11.39
C VAL A 147 17.59 7.57 -11.77
N GLU A 148 16.81 8.66 -11.93
CA GLU A 148 17.37 9.99 -12.22
C GLU A 148 18.26 10.50 -11.08
N VAL A 149 17.90 10.28 -9.84
CA VAL A 149 18.71 10.67 -8.66
C VAL A 149 20.02 9.87 -8.62
N GLU A 150 19.99 8.58 -8.94
CA GLU A 150 21.18 7.74 -9.00
C GLU A 150 22.16 8.20 -10.11
N GLN A 151 21.64 8.56 -11.28
CA GLN A 151 22.47 9.06 -12.38
C GLN A 151 23.13 10.42 -12.07
N GLN A 152 22.50 11.25 -11.26
CA GLN A 152 23.05 12.55 -10.84
C GLN A 152 24.08 12.43 -9.70
N ASN A 153 24.13 11.29 -9.00
CA ASN A 153 25.01 11.07 -7.85
C ASN A 153 25.74 9.70 -7.94
N PRO A 154 26.64 9.50 -8.91
CA PRO A 154 27.25 8.19 -9.20
C PRO A 154 28.18 7.64 -8.11
N LEU A 155 28.45 8.40 -7.03
CA LEU A 155 29.39 8.01 -5.98
C LEU A 155 28.77 7.17 -4.82
N THR A 156 27.48 6.90 -4.87
CA THR A 156 26.77 6.21 -3.75
C THR A 156 26.35 4.79 -4.06
N ILE A 157 26.70 4.22 -5.23
CA ILE A 157 26.22 2.89 -5.63
C ILE A 157 27.31 1.85 -5.51
N THR A 158 27.19 0.96 -4.55
CA THR A 158 27.77 -0.38 -4.64
C THR A 158 26.96 -1.17 -5.65
N SER A 159 27.50 -1.28 -6.85
CA SER A 159 26.95 -1.99 -7.98
C SER A 159 26.53 -3.44 -7.64
N GLY A 160 25.35 -3.86 -8.02
CA GLY A 160 25.10 -5.29 -8.18
C GLY A 160 23.68 -5.81 -8.11
N LYS A 161 22.66 -5.01 -7.79
CA LYS A 161 21.30 -5.56 -7.64
C LYS A 161 20.19 -4.92 -8.47
N ILE A 162 20.41 -3.74 -9.04
CA ILE A 162 19.35 -2.93 -9.65
C ILE A 162 18.94 -3.49 -11.03
N ASP A 163 19.88 -3.96 -11.83
CA ASP A 163 19.61 -4.47 -13.19
C ASP A 163 18.67 -5.69 -13.21
N ASN A 164 18.79 -6.59 -12.23
CA ASN A 164 17.98 -7.81 -12.20
C ASN A 164 16.52 -7.60 -11.79
N ASP A 165 16.20 -6.54 -11.06
CA ASP A 165 14.85 -6.32 -10.56
C ASP A 165 14.03 -5.43 -11.51
N LEU A 166 14.67 -4.51 -12.24
CA LEU A 166 14.03 -3.72 -13.29
C LEU A 166 13.63 -4.62 -14.48
N ASP A 167 14.52 -5.52 -14.89
CA ASP A 167 14.25 -6.49 -15.96
C ASP A 167 13.12 -7.47 -15.57
N LYS A 168 13.06 -7.90 -14.32
CA LYS A 168 11.95 -8.70 -13.79
C LYS A 168 10.63 -7.96 -13.78
N TRP A 169 10.66 -6.66 -13.49
CA TRP A 169 9.45 -5.85 -13.49
C TRP A 169 8.95 -5.58 -14.92
N LEU A 170 9.85 -5.20 -15.83
CA LEU A 170 9.54 -4.98 -17.24
C LEU A 170 9.04 -6.26 -17.94
N SER A 171 9.62 -7.43 -17.64
CA SER A 171 9.20 -8.71 -18.21
C SER A 171 7.80 -9.13 -17.77
N ARG A 172 7.31 -8.70 -16.60
CA ARG A 172 5.93 -8.95 -16.14
C ARG A 172 4.88 -8.10 -16.86
N GLN A 173 5.27 -6.96 -17.43
CA GLN A 173 4.36 -6.07 -18.18
C GLN A 173 4.17 -6.50 -19.65
N VAL A 174 5.09 -7.29 -20.20
CA VAL A 174 5.07 -7.70 -21.61
C VAL A 174 4.26 -9.00 -21.83
N LEU A 175 3.84 -9.68 -20.77
CA LEU A 175 3.10 -10.95 -20.81
C LEU A 175 1.60 -10.83 -20.49
N GLN A 176 1.01 -9.64 -20.63
CA GLN A 176 -0.44 -9.42 -20.52
C GLN A 176 -1.02 -8.88 -21.81
#